data_2c0231cf89a26ecaab3af9783b94f59a
#
_entry.id   2c0231cf89a26ecaab3af9783b94f59a
#
_cell.length_a   1.000
_cell.length_b   1.000
_cell.length_c   1.000
_cell.angle_alpha   90.00
_cell.angle_beta   90.00
_cell.angle_gamma   90.00
#
_symmetry.space_group_name_H-M   'P 1'
#
loop_
_entity.id
_entity.type
_entity.pdbx_description
1 polymer ?
#
loop_
_entity_poly.entity_id
_entity_poly.type
_entity_poly.pdbx_seq_one_letter_code
_entity_poly.pdbx_strand_id
1 'polypeptide(L)'
;MPLIHDTAHAFLPYPDAPVPHASTGPLSGLCFGVKDLFDVAGYPTGGGQPFVLAMSGIKTRTAPAVQQLLDAGARFIGKTVTDELAFSMNGNNAHFGAPINGAAPGRISGGSSSGSASAVSNNLCDFALGTDTGGSVRDRKSVV
;
A
#
# COMPACT_ATOMS: atom_id res chain seq x y z
N MET A 1 16.86 0.26 -8.64
CA MET A 1 15.68 1.14 -8.52
C MET A 1 15.98 2.23 -7.53
N PRO A 2 15.58 3.48 -7.78
CA PRO A 2 15.70 4.48 -6.73
C PRO A 2 14.78 4.07 -5.58
N LEU A 3 15.35 3.98 -4.37
CA LEU A 3 14.59 3.84 -3.14
C LEU A 3 13.57 4.98 -3.10
N ILE A 4 12.29 4.64 -2.89
CA ILE A 4 11.27 5.66 -2.67
C ILE A 4 11.68 6.42 -1.42
N HIS A 5 11.87 7.72 -1.53
CA HIS A 5 12.07 8.56 -0.37
C HIS A 5 10.70 8.79 0.29
N ASP A 6 10.30 7.85 1.14
CA ASP A 6 9.02 7.88 1.84
C ASP A 6 9.03 8.88 3.00
N THR A 7 8.73 10.12 2.70
CA THR A 7 8.61 11.19 3.70
C THR A 7 7.32 11.14 4.49
N ALA A 8 6.38 10.29 4.09
CA ALA A 8 5.05 10.22 4.67
C ALA A 8 4.81 8.98 5.53
N HIS A 9 5.80 8.09 5.63
CA HIS A 9 5.66 6.80 6.31
C HIS A 9 4.50 5.96 5.75
N ALA A 10 4.28 6.06 4.45
CA ALA A 10 3.18 5.39 3.76
C ALA A 10 3.50 3.95 3.39
N PHE A 11 4.79 3.61 3.23
CA PHE A 11 5.26 2.30 2.80
C PHE A 11 5.92 1.51 3.91
N LEU A 12 5.81 0.20 3.82
CA LEU A 12 6.54 -0.72 4.68
C LEU A 12 7.98 -0.86 4.19
N PRO A 13 8.96 -0.93 5.10
CA PRO A 13 10.38 -0.98 4.74
C PRO A 13 10.83 -2.39 4.34
N TYR A 14 10.05 -3.03 3.46
CA TYR A 14 10.44 -4.33 2.92
C TYR A 14 11.59 -4.19 1.93
N PRO A 15 12.52 -5.14 1.89
CA PRO A 15 13.55 -5.16 0.87
C PRO A 15 12.94 -5.17 -0.54
N ASP A 16 13.53 -4.40 -1.44
CA ASP A 16 13.08 -4.35 -2.84
C ASP A 16 13.27 -5.70 -3.52
N ALA A 17 12.22 -6.13 -4.21
CA ALA A 17 12.25 -7.29 -5.08
C ALA A 17 11.69 -6.91 -6.47
N PRO A 18 12.22 -7.48 -7.55
CA PRO A 18 11.70 -7.20 -8.89
C PRO A 18 10.25 -7.64 -9.04
N VAL A 19 9.40 -6.73 -9.50
CA VAL A 19 8.00 -7.01 -9.86
C VAL A 19 7.80 -6.65 -11.33
N PRO A 20 7.83 -7.63 -12.23
CA PRO A 20 7.64 -7.38 -13.66
C PRO A 20 6.27 -6.81 -13.97
N HIS A 21 6.21 -5.90 -14.94
CA HIS A 21 4.97 -5.35 -15.48
C HIS A 21 5.06 -5.28 -17.01
N ALA A 22 3.93 -5.16 -17.68
CA ALA A 22 3.90 -4.97 -19.13
C ALA A 22 4.57 -3.64 -19.50
N SER A 23 5.31 -3.63 -20.61
CA SER A 23 5.97 -2.43 -21.13
C SER A 23 5.00 -1.44 -21.77
N THR A 24 3.81 -1.90 -22.13
CA THR A 24 2.74 -1.11 -22.76
C THR A 24 1.41 -1.43 -22.12
N GLY A 25 0.43 -0.56 -22.30
CA GLY A 25 -0.92 -0.76 -21.77
C GLY A 25 -1.56 0.57 -21.34
N PRO A 26 -2.83 0.52 -20.95
CA PRO A 26 -3.59 1.73 -20.58
C PRO A 26 -3.05 2.45 -19.33
N LEU A 27 -2.28 1.75 -18.48
CA LEU A 27 -1.67 2.32 -17.27
C LEU A 27 -0.15 2.49 -17.42
N SER A 28 0.38 2.41 -18.62
CA SER A 28 1.80 2.58 -18.88
C SER A 28 2.27 3.96 -18.44
N GLY A 29 3.39 4.01 -17.73
CA GLY A 29 3.94 5.25 -17.17
C GLY A 29 3.41 5.60 -15.76
N LEU A 30 2.35 4.96 -15.29
CA LEU A 30 1.83 5.16 -13.94
C LEU A 30 2.48 4.21 -12.94
N CYS A 31 2.59 4.67 -11.69
CA CYS A 31 3.07 3.84 -10.58
C CYS A 31 2.02 3.71 -9.47
N PHE A 32 2.09 2.60 -8.74
CA PHE A 32 1.09 2.33 -7.71
C PHE A 32 1.64 1.63 -6.47
N GLY A 33 1.02 1.93 -5.33
CA GLY A 33 1.20 1.23 -4.07
C GLY A 33 0.15 0.15 -3.85
N VAL A 34 0.46 -0.83 -3.02
CA VAL A 34 -0.43 -1.96 -2.73
C VAL A 34 -0.57 -2.16 -1.23
N LYS A 35 -1.77 -2.04 -0.70
CA LYS A 35 -2.07 -2.31 0.71
C LYS A 35 -1.53 -3.68 1.12
N ASP A 36 -0.90 -3.75 2.29
CA ASP A 36 -0.24 -4.95 2.79
C ASP A 36 -1.22 -6.05 3.27
N LEU A 37 -2.29 -6.21 2.52
CA LEU A 37 -3.23 -7.33 2.56
C LEU A 37 -3.24 -8.12 1.26
N PHE A 38 -2.68 -7.57 0.19
CA PHE A 38 -2.57 -8.26 -1.09
C PHE A 38 -1.19 -8.92 -1.22
N ASP A 39 -1.17 -10.15 -1.67
CA ASP A 39 0.07 -10.82 -2.00
C ASP A 39 0.71 -10.22 -3.26
N VAL A 40 2.01 -9.98 -3.19
CA VAL A 40 2.86 -9.61 -4.33
C VAL A 40 4.06 -10.54 -4.34
N ALA A 41 4.30 -11.24 -5.43
CA ALA A 41 5.42 -12.15 -5.55
C ALA A 41 6.74 -11.43 -5.25
N GLY A 42 7.58 -12.04 -4.42
CA GLY A 42 8.83 -11.44 -3.94
C GLY A 42 8.72 -10.67 -2.62
N TYR A 43 7.51 -10.45 -2.11
CA TYR A 43 7.24 -9.71 -0.88
C TYR A 43 6.50 -10.55 0.16
N PRO A 44 6.65 -10.25 1.46
CA PRO A 44 5.77 -10.80 2.49
C PRO A 44 4.41 -10.07 2.48
N THR A 45 3.45 -10.60 3.23
CA THR A 45 2.16 -9.93 3.51
C THR A 45 1.92 -9.97 5.02
N GLY A 46 2.16 -8.84 5.67
CA GLY A 46 2.13 -8.75 7.14
C GLY A 46 0.79 -8.35 7.72
N GLY A 47 -0.10 -7.73 6.92
CA GLY A 47 -1.40 -7.28 7.39
C GLY A 47 -1.33 -6.25 8.54
N GLY A 48 -0.23 -5.51 8.65
CA GLY A 48 -0.04 -4.55 9.73
C GLY A 48 0.27 -5.16 11.10
N GLN A 49 0.64 -6.45 11.16
CA GLN A 49 0.85 -7.17 12.41
C GLN A 49 2.18 -7.96 12.36
N PRO A 50 3.14 -7.68 13.27
CA PRO A 50 4.48 -8.27 13.22
C PRO A 50 4.52 -9.79 13.28
N PHE A 51 3.62 -10.42 14.05
CA PHE A 51 3.57 -11.87 14.13
C PHE A 51 3.10 -12.49 12.80
N VAL A 52 2.10 -11.91 12.18
CA VAL A 52 1.63 -12.33 10.84
C VAL A 52 2.75 -12.14 9.83
N LEU A 53 3.48 -11.03 9.88
CA LEU A 53 4.64 -10.77 9.04
C LEU A 53 5.70 -11.86 9.20
N ALA A 54 6.05 -12.21 10.44
CA ALA A 54 7.04 -13.25 10.73
C ALA A 54 6.63 -14.62 10.19
N MET A 55 5.34 -14.92 10.17
CA MET A 55 4.78 -16.19 9.68
C MET A 55 4.46 -16.19 8.18
N SER A 56 4.45 -15.04 7.54
CA SER A 56 4.00 -14.89 6.14
C SER A 56 4.85 -15.67 5.14
N GLY A 57 6.17 -15.66 5.32
CA GLY A 57 7.08 -16.02 4.25
C GLY A 57 6.98 -15.09 3.03
N ILE A 58 7.91 -15.23 2.12
CA ILE A 58 7.90 -14.49 0.85
C ILE A 58 6.88 -15.13 -0.10
N LYS A 59 5.99 -14.33 -0.66
CA LYS A 59 4.97 -14.82 -1.58
C LYS A 59 5.57 -15.15 -2.94
N THR A 60 5.10 -16.23 -3.53
CA THR A 60 5.53 -16.71 -4.86
C THR A 60 4.51 -16.40 -5.96
N ARG A 61 3.34 -15.89 -5.58
CA ARG A 61 2.26 -15.53 -6.50
C ARG A 61 1.72 -14.14 -6.15
N THR A 62 1.34 -13.42 -7.18
CA THR A 62 0.73 -12.10 -7.05
C THR A 62 -0.80 -12.22 -7.06
N ALA A 63 -1.46 -11.47 -6.20
CA ALA A 63 -2.92 -11.40 -6.15
C ALA A 63 -3.50 -10.96 -7.51
N PRO A 64 -4.62 -11.56 -7.97
CA PRO A 64 -5.18 -11.25 -9.29
C PRO A 64 -5.44 -9.77 -9.55
N ALA A 65 -5.95 -9.04 -8.56
CA ALA A 65 -6.21 -7.60 -8.69
C ALA A 65 -4.92 -6.80 -8.93
N VAL A 66 -3.82 -7.17 -8.28
CA VAL A 66 -2.50 -6.55 -8.49
C VAL A 66 -1.95 -6.94 -9.86
N GLN A 67 -2.08 -8.22 -10.24
CA GLN A 67 -1.59 -8.71 -11.52
C GLN A 67 -2.26 -8.01 -12.70
N GLN A 68 -3.55 -7.74 -12.63
CA GLN A 68 -4.27 -6.99 -13.66
C GLN A 68 -3.68 -5.59 -13.90
N LEU A 69 -3.26 -4.91 -12.84
CA LEU A 69 -2.62 -3.59 -12.96
C LEU A 69 -1.22 -3.68 -13.59
N LEU A 70 -0.46 -4.70 -13.21
CA LEU A 70 0.86 -4.96 -13.81
C LEU A 70 0.72 -5.31 -15.29
N ASP A 71 -0.26 -6.13 -15.67
CA ASP A 71 -0.55 -6.50 -17.05
C ASP A 71 -1.03 -5.29 -17.88
N ALA A 72 -1.67 -4.33 -17.23
CA ALA A 72 -2.08 -3.07 -17.84
C ALA A 72 -0.93 -2.03 -17.98
N GLY A 73 0.27 -2.37 -17.54
CA GLY A 73 1.46 -1.55 -17.69
C GLY A 73 1.84 -0.68 -16.48
N ALA A 74 1.06 -0.73 -15.40
CA ALA A 74 1.39 0.02 -14.19
C ALA A 74 2.58 -0.59 -13.45
N ARG A 75 3.41 0.26 -12.85
CA ARG A 75 4.61 -0.14 -12.11
C ARG A 75 4.31 -0.16 -10.59
N PHE A 76 4.46 -1.32 -9.98
CA PHE A 76 4.43 -1.46 -8.53
C PHE A 76 5.63 -0.78 -7.88
N ILE A 77 5.41 -0.04 -6.79
CA ILE A 77 6.47 0.69 -6.10
C ILE A 77 6.63 0.30 -4.62
N GLY A 78 5.68 -0.37 -4.01
CA GLY A 78 5.82 -0.82 -2.62
C GLY A 78 4.52 -1.27 -1.98
N LYS A 79 4.67 -1.94 -0.84
CA LYS A 79 3.56 -2.35 0.03
C LYS A 79 3.24 -1.20 0.99
N THR A 80 1.97 -0.81 1.06
CA THR A 80 1.53 0.32 1.90
C THR A 80 1.04 -0.13 3.27
N VAL A 81 1.25 0.72 4.27
CA VAL A 81 0.83 0.49 5.64
C VAL A 81 -0.69 0.30 5.72
N THR A 82 -1.11 -0.63 6.56
CA THR A 82 -2.52 -0.88 6.91
C THR A 82 -2.69 -0.84 8.42
N ASP A 83 -3.88 -0.52 8.90
CA ASP A 83 -4.22 -0.79 10.29
C ASP A 83 -4.10 -2.29 10.57
N GLU A 84 -3.81 -2.63 11.81
CA GLU A 84 -3.58 -4.01 12.24
C GLU A 84 -4.74 -4.91 11.82
N LEU A 85 -4.46 -5.93 11.01
CA LEU A 85 -5.40 -6.88 10.42
C LEU A 85 -6.60 -6.21 9.71
N ALA A 86 -6.41 -4.98 9.23
CA ALA A 86 -7.45 -4.13 8.66
C ALA A 86 -8.63 -3.84 9.61
N PHE A 87 -8.44 -4.04 10.91
CA PHE A 87 -9.47 -3.90 11.93
C PHE A 87 -9.38 -2.56 12.66
N SER A 88 -9.51 -1.47 11.92
CA SER A 88 -9.62 -0.08 12.41
C SER A 88 -9.92 0.85 11.24
N MET A 89 -10.29 2.09 11.54
CA MET A 89 -10.47 3.15 10.54
C MET A 89 -9.68 4.43 10.88
N ASN A 90 -8.72 4.33 11.79
CA ASN A 90 -7.97 5.50 12.28
C ASN A 90 -6.64 5.73 11.56
N GLY A 91 -6.03 4.69 10.99
CA GLY A 91 -4.71 4.79 10.38
C GLY A 91 -3.58 4.84 11.40
N ASN A 92 -3.83 4.44 12.65
CA ASN A 92 -2.84 4.36 13.71
C ASN A 92 -2.44 2.90 13.94
N ASN A 93 -1.36 2.47 13.33
CA ASN A 93 -0.81 1.15 13.60
C ASN A 93 0.23 1.24 14.72
N ALA A 94 0.02 0.50 15.80
CA ALA A 94 0.92 0.52 16.97
C ALA A 94 2.32 -0.01 16.67
N HIS A 95 2.48 -0.79 15.60
CA HIS A 95 3.74 -1.44 15.23
C HIS A 95 4.48 -0.71 14.12
N PHE A 96 3.76 -0.17 13.14
CA PHE A 96 4.32 0.43 11.92
C PHE A 96 4.09 1.94 11.82
N GLY A 97 3.45 2.53 12.84
CA GLY A 97 3.22 3.96 12.90
C GLY A 97 1.98 4.43 12.12
N ALA A 98 1.83 5.76 12.09
CA ALA A 98 0.72 6.43 11.43
C ALA A 98 1.24 7.17 10.19
N PRO A 99 0.77 6.81 8.99
CA PRO A 99 1.09 7.56 7.78
C PRO A 99 0.56 8.99 7.82
N ILE A 100 1.29 9.92 7.21
CA ILE A 100 0.92 11.34 7.17
C ILE A 100 -0.23 11.55 6.19
N ASN A 101 -1.24 12.30 6.62
CA ASN A 101 -2.29 12.80 5.72
C ASN A 101 -1.76 14.00 4.93
N GLY A 102 -1.49 13.82 3.63
CA GLY A 102 -0.90 14.85 2.79
C GLY A 102 -1.82 16.06 2.55
N ALA A 103 -3.14 15.87 2.56
CA ALA A 103 -4.10 16.94 2.40
C ALA A 103 -4.33 17.72 3.70
N ALA A 104 -4.13 17.08 4.86
CA ALA A 104 -4.32 17.68 6.18
C ALA A 104 -3.30 17.11 7.19
N PRO A 105 -2.04 17.55 7.16
CA PRO A 105 -0.96 16.94 7.96
C PRO A 105 -1.18 16.91 9.46
N GLY A 106 -2.03 17.77 9.99
CA GLY A 106 -2.42 17.79 11.40
C GLY A 106 -3.54 16.81 11.77
N ARG A 107 -4.00 15.99 10.83
CA ARG A 107 -5.07 15.00 11.02
C ARG A 107 -4.58 13.60 10.75
N ILE A 108 -5.32 12.59 11.23
CA ILE A 108 -5.08 11.19 10.89
C ILE A 108 -5.30 10.96 9.39
N SER A 109 -4.61 9.96 8.83
CA SER A 109 -4.81 9.55 7.43
C SER A 109 -6.13 8.81 7.23
N GLY A 110 -6.74 8.33 8.30
CA GLY A 110 -7.81 7.34 8.22
C GLY A 110 -7.28 5.97 7.86
N GLY A 111 -8.16 5.01 7.83
CA GLY A 111 -7.80 3.60 7.57
C GLY A 111 -9.03 2.73 7.32
N SER A 112 -8.81 1.45 7.15
CA SER A 112 -7.56 0.69 7.35
C SER A 112 -6.54 0.84 6.20
N SER A 113 -6.91 1.40 5.04
CA SER A 113 -6.00 1.63 3.88
C SER A 113 -5.16 2.90 4.05
N SER A 114 -4.60 3.12 5.24
CA SER A 114 -3.93 4.34 5.67
C SER A 114 -2.73 4.72 4.80
N GLY A 115 -1.83 3.78 4.57
CA GLY A 115 -0.66 3.99 3.73
C GLY A 115 -1.00 4.23 2.26
N SER A 116 -2.05 3.56 1.76
CA SER A 116 -2.52 3.77 0.38
C SER A 116 -3.03 5.19 0.17
N ALA A 117 -3.87 5.69 1.09
CA ALA A 117 -4.35 7.07 1.05
C ALA A 117 -3.20 8.07 1.22
N SER A 118 -2.30 7.81 2.17
CA SER A 118 -1.14 8.65 2.41
C SER A 118 -0.21 8.73 1.21
N ALA A 119 0.09 7.61 0.57
CA ALA A 119 0.99 7.57 -0.59
C ALA A 119 0.48 8.45 -1.74
N VAL A 120 -0.83 8.39 -2.02
CA VAL A 120 -1.45 9.21 -3.08
C VAL A 120 -1.50 10.68 -2.67
N SER A 121 -1.93 11.00 -1.45
CA SER A 121 -2.04 12.38 -0.98
C SER A 121 -0.72 13.12 -0.86
N ASN A 122 0.36 12.41 -0.68
CA ASN A 122 1.71 12.97 -0.66
C ASN A 122 2.42 12.87 -2.02
N ASN A 123 1.71 12.53 -3.09
CA ASN A 123 2.24 12.39 -4.45
C ASN A 123 3.41 11.39 -4.56
N LEU A 124 3.41 10.35 -3.74
CA LEU A 124 4.43 9.30 -3.79
C LEU A 124 4.12 8.25 -4.87
N CYS A 125 2.86 8.14 -5.28
CA CYS A 125 2.39 7.34 -6.41
C CYS A 125 1.14 7.94 -7.05
N ASP A 126 0.82 7.48 -8.25
CA ASP A 126 -0.33 7.97 -9.01
C ASP A 126 -1.66 7.43 -8.47
N PHE A 127 -1.65 6.19 -8.02
CA PHE A 127 -2.80 5.53 -7.36
C PHE A 127 -2.33 4.43 -6.42
N ALA A 128 -3.24 3.88 -5.63
CA ALA A 128 -2.91 2.77 -4.74
C ALA A 128 -4.11 1.85 -4.53
N LEU A 129 -3.85 0.55 -4.35
CA LEU A 129 -4.86 -0.41 -3.95
C LEU A 129 -5.10 -0.36 -2.45
N GLY A 130 -6.36 -0.27 -2.08
CA GLY A 130 -6.87 -0.46 -0.73
C GLY A 130 -7.92 -1.56 -0.68
N THR A 131 -8.42 -1.84 0.52
CA THR A 131 -9.56 -2.76 0.73
C THR A 131 -10.65 -2.03 1.49
N ASP A 132 -11.90 -2.41 1.25
CA ASP A 132 -13.05 -1.79 1.88
C ASP A 132 -14.12 -2.81 2.24
N THR A 133 -14.19 -3.18 3.50
CA THR A 133 -15.26 -4.00 4.05
C THR A 133 -16.28 -3.13 4.77
N GLY A 134 -15.82 -2.25 5.66
CA GLY A 134 -16.65 -1.38 6.51
C GLY A 134 -16.39 0.11 6.31
N GLY A 135 -15.77 0.53 5.19
CA GLY A 135 -15.47 1.94 4.92
C GLY A 135 -13.99 2.27 4.71
N SER A 136 -13.11 1.27 4.68
CA SER A 136 -11.64 1.50 4.65
C SER A 136 -11.09 2.13 3.37
N VAL A 137 -11.93 2.45 2.39
CA VAL A 137 -11.62 3.28 1.21
C VAL A 137 -12.70 4.33 0.99
N ARG A 138 -13.98 3.95 1.06
CA ARG A 138 -15.13 4.84 0.81
C ARG A 138 -15.35 5.88 1.89
N ASP A 139 -14.93 5.62 3.12
CA ASP A 139 -15.08 6.57 4.21
C ASP A 139 -14.17 7.78 3.95
N ARG A 140 -14.73 8.97 4.06
CA ARG A 140 -14.03 10.26 3.85
C ARG A 140 -12.79 10.45 4.75
N LYS A 141 -12.62 9.63 5.75
CA LYS A 141 -11.43 9.63 6.61
C LYS A 141 -10.18 9.15 5.89
N SER A 142 -10.37 8.35 4.84
CA SER A 142 -9.29 7.79 4.02
C SER A 142 -9.11 8.53 2.70
N VAL A 143 -9.86 9.61 2.48
CA VAL A 143 -9.82 10.36 1.22
C VAL A 143 -9.10 11.67 1.42
N VAL A 144 -8.41 11.97 0.45
CA VAL A 144 -7.62 13.16 0.21
C VAL A 144 -8.29 14.02 -0.82
#